data_e4f91324882b5179b26a2afb71416ef6
#
_entry.id   e4f91324882b5179b26a2afb71416ef6
#
_cell.length_a   1.000
_cell.length_b   1.000
_cell.length_c   1.000
_cell.angle_alpha   90.00
_cell.angle_beta   90.00
_cell.angle_gamma   90.00
#
_symmetry.space_group_name_H-M   'P 1'
#
loop_
_entity.id
_entity.type
_entity.pdbx_description
1 polymer ?
#
loop_
_entity_poly.entity_id
_entity_poly.type
_entity_poly.pdbx_seq_one_letter_code
_entity_poly.pdbx_strand_id
1 'polypeptide(L)'
;MYCLKQIHIQNFRNIEYQTIYLWERKSVFVGKNWSWKTIILKAIEKLINSKRIKRKDFKDLEKKLILEAIVIYKQEEIKIRIEAKFDSDEITTVDNFSDEKQKEFLKKVNLIFIPADRKINKENKEDWYIKLIDLILKTKELKNDKLVLKAREKLSNLKSRDWATKTTILISLLRLYLFSIKNFKSDDFTIFLIDQPENFLHPHATKMIDEILQSIWEQENTKVCYATHSTELVSSFKKGKYEIDDIIFVKNENKKTITKRIDNKNWKYNKIMISLIFKNASIFFSDWVILVEWETEKISIPNIFENTDFSKYCDLKCKALTSYEKQNYFNLNFKNISVIDVWWKWALYEWFLFSSELFWKENVVAIIDRDENFQIDREMIIKSIKQVYRVDKIYENDFKKYNWVVLDWEFENYYKIEVIRDFLMETLRKRSEKYWEKFDNKKFQQSIDKLDINLERLKYSKKISVTYESIFSSYFRKYSKPTIAFNLSTWLCKHNWYDESLLKIFSQIIEKLDNQKN
;
A
#
# COMPACT_ATOMS: atom_id res chain seq x y z
N MET A 1 -17.20 27.87 4.52
CA MET A 1 -16.37 26.67 4.29
C MET A 1 -16.96 25.53 5.10
N TYR A 2 -17.09 24.35 4.51
CA TYR A 2 -17.61 23.15 5.14
C TYR A 2 -16.48 22.12 5.21
N CYS A 3 -16.26 21.49 6.36
CA CYS A 3 -15.26 20.44 6.50
C CYS A 3 -15.66 19.44 7.57
N LEU A 4 -15.59 18.15 7.26
CA LEU A 4 -15.63 17.07 8.24
C LEU A 4 -14.19 16.85 8.72
N LYS A 5 -13.87 17.35 9.93
CA LYS A 5 -12.50 17.42 10.47
C LYS A 5 -12.07 16.17 11.21
N GLN A 6 -12.99 15.61 12.00
CA GLN A 6 -12.68 14.50 12.89
C GLN A 6 -13.89 13.60 13.05
N ILE A 7 -13.64 12.31 13.21
CA ILE A 7 -14.65 11.35 13.66
C ILE A 7 -14.14 10.56 14.86
N HIS A 8 -14.99 10.41 15.84
CA HIS A 8 -14.78 9.56 17.01
C HIS A 8 -15.77 8.39 16.94
N ILE A 9 -15.25 7.18 17.07
CA ILE A 9 -16.00 5.94 16.95
C ILE A 9 -15.70 5.09 18.18
N GLN A 10 -16.74 4.74 18.95
CA GLN A 10 -16.62 3.87 20.12
C GLN A 10 -17.65 2.75 20.03
N ASN A 11 -17.20 1.53 20.28
CA ASN A 11 -18.02 0.32 20.33
C ASN A 11 -18.86 0.06 19.07
N PHE A 12 -18.32 0.38 17.88
CA PHE A 12 -19.01 0.20 16.61
C PHE A 12 -18.41 -0.96 15.83
N ARG A 13 -19.13 -2.05 15.68
CA ARG A 13 -18.72 -3.28 15.01
C ARG A 13 -17.37 -3.79 15.54
N ASN A 14 -16.30 -3.74 14.73
CA ASN A 14 -14.96 -4.18 15.15
C ASN A 14 -14.10 -3.05 15.74
N ILE A 15 -14.63 -1.82 15.77
CA ILE A 15 -13.94 -0.68 16.34
C ILE A 15 -14.32 -0.58 17.83
N GLU A 16 -13.34 -0.73 18.71
CA GLU A 16 -13.52 -0.52 20.14
C GLU A 16 -13.51 0.96 20.49
N TYR A 17 -12.46 1.64 20.05
CA TYR A 17 -12.27 3.07 20.23
C TYR A 17 -11.29 3.59 19.18
N GLN A 18 -11.70 4.59 18.40
CA GLN A 18 -10.85 5.28 17.45
C GLN A 18 -11.25 6.73 17.29
N THR A 19 -10.25 7.60 17.28
CA THR A 19 -10.40 8.98 16.86
C THR A 19 -9.61 9.17 15.57
N ILE A 20 -10.29 9.57 14.51
CA ILE A 20 -9.73 9.68 13.17
C ILE A 20 -9.80 11.12 12.72
N TYR A 21 -8.65 11.74 12.49
CA TYR A 21 -8.56 13.07 11.91
C TYR A 21 -8.63 12.96 10.39
N LEU A 22 -9.55 13.68 9.80
CA LEU A 22 -9.80 13.70 8.37
C LEU A 22 -9.25 14.98 7.77
N TRP A 23 -8.68 14.87 6.57
CA TRP A 23 -8.24 16.06 5.85
C TRP A 23 -9.44 16.85 5.28
N GLU A 24 -9.25 18.12 4.94
CA GLU A 24 -10.37 19.01 4.59
C GLU A 24 -11.23 18.50 3.44
N ARG A 25 -10.62 18.13 2.31
CA ARG A 25 -11.32 17.80 1.07
C ARG A 25 -11.31 16.32 0.73
N LYS A 26 -10.24 15.62 1.13
CA LYS A 26 -10.03 14.23 0.80
C LYS A 26 -9.53 13.43 1.99
N SER A 27 -9.92 12.16 2.07
CA SER A 27 -9.34 11.21 3.02
C SER A 27 -9.37 9.82 2.43
N VAL A 28 -8.22 9.16 2.35
CA VAL A 28 -8.06 7.85 1.72
C VAL A 28 -7.69 6.82 2.77
N PHE A 29 -8.58 5.87 2.97
CA PHE A 29 -8.36 4.76 3.88
C PHE A 29 -7.68 3.62 3.14
N VAL A 30 -6.41 3.37 3.46
CA VAL A 30 -5.60 2.31 2.85
C VAL A 30 -5.33 1.19 3.85
N GLY A 31 -5.12 -0.01 3.35
CA GLY A 31 -4.82 -1.17 4.19
C GLY A 31 -5.34 -2.45 3.55
N LYS A 32 -4.98 -3.58 4.14
CA LYS A 32 -5.32 -4.90 3.64
C LYS A 32 -6.82 -5.17 3.53
N ASN A 33 -7.16 -6.22 2.80
CA ASN A 33 -8.47 -6.84 2.93
C ASN A 33 -8.70 -7.21 4.41
N TRP A 34 -9.95 -7.12 4.86
CA TRP A 34 -10.33 -7.37 6.27
C TRP A 34 -9.78 -6.36 7.30
N SER A 35 -9.17 -5.25 6.86
CA SER A 35 -8.76 -4.16 7.77
C SER A 35 -9.92 -3.27 8.22
N TRP A 36 -11.14 -3.61 7.81
CA TRP A 36 -12.39 -2.95 8.25
C TRP A 36 -12.56 -1.48 7.81
N LYS A 37 -11.88 -1.06 6.74
CA LYS A 37 -12.01 0.28 6.14
C LYS A 37 -13.46 0.69 5.88
N THR A 38 -14.25 -0.24 5.32
CA THR A 38 -15.68 -0.09 5.07
C THR A 38 -16.46 0.28 6.34
N ILE A 39 -16.03 -0.20 7.51
CA ILE A 39 -16.70 0.09 8.79
C ILE A 39 -16.58 1.55 9.16
N ILE A 40 -15.43 2.17 8.89
CA ILE A 40 -15.21 3.60 9.13
C ILE A 40 -16.17 4.41 8.24
N LEU A 41 -16.23 4.09 6.95
CA LEU A 41 -17.16 4.76 6.02
C LEU A 41 -18.62 4.59 6.47
N LYS A 42 -19.00 3.41 6.95
CA LYS A 42 -20.35 3.15 7.48
C LYS A 42 -20.64 3.89 8.79
N ALA A 43 -19.64 4.11 9.64
CA ALA A 43 -19.80 4.93 10.84
C ALA A 43 -20.10 6.39 10.46
N ILE A 44 -19.38 6.94 9.49
CA ILE A 44 -19.63 8.29 8.96
C ILE A 44 -21.04 8.36 8.35
N GLU A 45 -21.41 7.38 7.53
CA GLU A 45 -22.73 7.31 6.92
C GLU A 45 -23.86 7.32 7.95
N LYS A 46 -23.72 6.49 8.99
CA LYS A 46 -24.76 6.42 10.02
C LYS A 46 -24.90 7.71 10.82
N LEU A 47 -23.78 8.33 11.14
CA LEU A 47 -23.76 9.57 11.90
C LEU A 47 -24.39 10.72 11.10
N ILE A 48 -23.97 10.95 9.86
CA ILE A 48 -24.42 12.10 9.05
C ILE A 48 -25.86 11.90 8.56
N ASN A 49 -26.24 10.70 8.13
CA ASN A 49 -27.60 10.41 7.67
C ASN A 49 -28.56 10.06 8.83
N SER A 50 -28.15 10.18 10.09
CA SER A 50 -28.93 9.82 11.30
C SER A 50 -29.62 8.45 11.17
N LYS A 51 -28.92 7.48 10.55
CA LYS A 51 -29.48 6.15 10.32
C LYS A 51 -29.60 5.36 11.62
N ARG A 52 -30.75 4.71 11.81
CA ARG A 52 -31.05 3.85 12.97
C ARG A 52 -29.89 2.86 13.24
N ILE A 53 -29.39 2.87 14.47
CA ILE A 53 -28.43 1.90 15.00
C ILE A 53 -29.13 0.54 15.14
N LYS A 54 -28.45 -0.54 14.77
CA LYS A 54 -28.95 -1.91 14.82
C LYS A 54 -28.07 -2.74 15.76
N ARG A 55 -28.60 -3.85 16.30
CA ARG A 55 -27.84 -4.77 17.18
C ARG A 55 -26.47 -5.16 16.59
N LYS A 56 -26.38 -5.45 15.30
CA LYS A 56 -25.14 -5.78 14.60
C LYS A 56 -24.11 -4.64 14.51
N ASP A 57 -24.48 -3.44 14.89
CA ASP A 57 -23.57 -2.29 14.87
C ASP A 57 -22.78 -2.16 16.17
N PHE A 58 -23.20 -2.84 17.24
CA PHE A 58 -22.45 -2.93 18.48
C PHE A 58 -21.34 -3.98 18.39
N LYS A 59 -20.16 -3.65 18.92
CA LYS A 59 -19.08 -4.62 19.15
C LYS A 59 -19.36 -5.42 20.41
N ASP A 60 -19.79 -4.73 21.44
CA ASP A 60 -20.11 -5.23 22.77
C ASP A 60 -21.47 -4.66 23.17
N LEU A 61 -22.47 -5.52 23.41
CA LEU A 61 -23.83 -5.12 23.72
C LEU A 61 -23.97 -4.47 25.12
N GLU A 62 -23.04 -4.76 26.03
CA GLU A 62 -23.04 -4.21 27.39
C GLU A 62 -22.51 -2.78 27.42
N LYS A 63 -21.82 -2.33 26.37
CA LYS A 63 -21.20 -1.01 26.30
C LYS A 63 -22.00 -0.06 25.41
N LYS A 64 -21.99 1.21 25.77
CA LYS A 64 -22.54 2.25 24.92
C LYS A 64 -21.80 2.34 23.61
N LEU A 65 -22.54 2.49 22.51
CA LEU A 65 -22.03 2.84 21.21
C LEU A 65 -22.07 4.37 21.08
N ILE A 66 -20.94 4.96 20.64
CA ILE A 66 -20.84 6.41 20.41
C ILE A 66 -20.26 6.64 19.03
N LEU A 67 -20.96 7.42 18.22
CA LEU A 67 -20.47 8.00 16.98
C LEU A 67 -20.51 9.51 17.12
N GLU A 68 -19.38 10.16 16.90
CA GLU A 68 -19.27 11.61 17.05
C GLU A 68 -18.42 12.18 15.92
N ALA A 69 -18.80 13.33 15.39
CA ALA A 69 -17.98 14.05 14.41
C ALA A 69 -17.83 15.52 14.80
N ILE A 70 -16.67 16.07 14.51
CA ILE A 70 -16.42 17.50 14.52
C ILE A 70 -16.43 17.98 13.08
N VAL A 71 -17.32 18.91 12.78
CA VAL A 71 -17.47 19.53 11.47
C VAL A 71 -17.25 21.03 11.57
N ILE A 72 -16.64 21.61 10.55
CA ILE A 72 -16.57 23.07 10.41
C ILE A 72 -17.71 23.50 9.52
N TYR A 73 -18.54 24.39 10.02
CA TYR A 73 -19.67 24.98 9.32
C TYR A 73 -19.67 26.50 9.53
N LYS A 74 -19.63 27.26 8.46
CA LYS A 74 -19.55 28.75 8.51
C LYS A 74 -18.44 29.27 9.44
N GLN A 75 -17.25 28.62 9.44
CA GLN A 75 -16.08 28.93 10.27
C GLN A 75 -16.22 28.57 11.78
N GLU A 76 -17.30 27.95 12.18
CA GLU A 76 -17.50 27.46 13.55
C GLU A 76 -17.37 25.94 13.61
N GLU A 77 -16.87 25.42 14.72
CA GLU A 77 -16.85 23.98 15.00
C GLU A 77 -18.19 23.54 15.57
N ILE A 78 -18.81 22.57 14.90
CA ILE A 78 -20.06 21.95 15.35
C ILE A 78 -19.77 20.49 15.67
N LYS A 79 -20.30 20.03 16.79
CA LYS A 79 -20.20 18.64 17.22
C LYS A 79 -21.50 17.91 16.95
N ILE A 80 -21.44 16.85 16.16
CA ILE A 80 -22.57 15.96 15.86
C ILE A 80 -22.33 14.65 16.58
N ARG A 81 -23.31 14.15 17.35
CA ARG A 81 -23.14 12.95 18.16
C ARG A 81 -24.41 12.09 18.20
N ILE A 82 -24.18 10.77 18.07
CA ILE A 82 -25.19 9.74 18.31
C ILE A 82 -24.67 8.83 19.43
N GLU A 83 -25.45 8.63 20.46
CA GLU A 83 -25.24 7.60 21.47
C GLU A 83 -26.33 6.54 21.35
N ALA A 84 -25.96 5.27 21.47
CA ALA A 84 -26.91 4.19 21.52
C ALA A 84 -26.54 3.21 22.66
N LYS A 85 -27.57 2.72 23.35
CA LYS A 85 -27.44 1.68 24.37
C LYS A 85 -28.37 0.53 23.99
N PHE A 86 -27.90 -0.69 24.17
CA PHE A 86 -28.70 -1.89 24.03
C PHE A 86 -29.16 -2.33 25.45
N ASP A 87 -30.44 -2.42 25.68
CA ASP A 87 -31.02 -2.80 26.93
C ASP A 87 -32.26 -3.65 26.70
N SER A 88 -32.35 -4.82 27.33
CA SER A 88 -33.54 -5.69 27.32
C SER A 88 -34.14 -5.90 25.90
N ASP A 89 -33.27 -6.19 24.88
CA ASP A 89 -33.61 -6.34 23.46
C ASP A 89 -34.06 -5.07 22.71
N GLU A 90 -34.07 -3.92 23.37
CA GLU A 90 -34.34 -2.62 22.74
C GLU A 90 -33.07 -1.77 22.58
N ILE A 91 -33.05 -0.96 21.55
CA ILE A 91 -31.96 -0.01 21.30
C ILE A 91 -32.51 1.40 21.56
N THR A 92 -32.05 1.99 22.66
CA THR A 92 -32.29 3.41 22.94
C THR A 92 -31.23 4.24 22.26
N THR A 93 -31.62 5.17 21.41
CA THR A 93 -30.70 6.09 20.73
C THR A 93 -30.98 7.51 21.22
N VAL A 94 -29.94 8.20 21.64
CA VAL A 94 -29.98 9.61 21.99
C VAL A 94 -29.18 10.39 20.98
N ASP A 95 -29.88 11.17 20.16
CA ASP A 95 -29.29 12.07 19.17
C ASP A 95 -29.19 13.47 19.82
N ASN A 96 -27.95 13.97 19.98
CA ASN A 96 -27.74 15.32 20.47
C ASN A 96 -27.78 16.33 19.29
N PHE A 97 -28.89 16.34 18.53
CA PHE A 97 -29.13 17.35 17.48
C PHE A 97 -30.05 18.49 17.99
N SER A 98 -29.83 18.95 19.20
CA SER A 98 -30.66 20.00 19.83
C SER A 98 -30.35 21.41 19.30
N ASP A 99 -29.13 21.63 18.76
CA ASP A 99 -28.68 22.92 18.27
C ASP A 99 -29.23 23.20 16.87
N GLU A 100 -29.77 24.39 16.63
CA GLU A 100 -30.24 24.84 15.31
C GLU A 100 -29.16 24.77 14.24
N LYS A 101 -27.90 25.07 14.59
CA LYS A 101 -26.76 24.99 13.67
C LYS A 101 -26.51 23.57 13.19
N GLN A 102 -26.64 22.58 14.10
CA GLN A 102 -26.50 21.16 13.74
C GLN A 102 -27.60 20.73 12.76
N LYS A 103 -28.85 21.14 13.02
CA LYS A 103 -29.98 20.84 12.13
C LYS A 103 -29.83 21.52 10.76
N GLU A 104 -29.36 22.77 10.75
CA GLU A 104 -29.07 23.51 9.52
C GLU A 104 -27.99 22.82 8.71
N PHE A 105 -26.86 22.43 9.36
CA PHE A 105 -25.79 21.68 8.72
C PHE A 105 -26.30 20.38 8.10
N LEU A 106 -27.00 19.55 8.84
CA LEU A 106 -27.50 18.26 8.37
C LEU A 106 -28.49 18.40 7.20
N LYS A 107 -29.27 19.48 7.15
CA LYS A 107 -30.15 19.78 6.00
C LYS A 107 -29.39 20.15 4.72
N LYS A 108 -28.20 20.74 4.86
CA LYS A 108 -27.37 21.19 3.73
C LYS A 108 -26.33 20.16 3.28
N VAL A 109 -26.17 19.05 4.02
CA VAL A 109 -25.23 18.01 3.66
C VAL A 109 -25.89 16.96 2.77
N ASN A 110 -25.34 16.77 1.58
CA ASN A 110 -25.67 15.65 0.71
C ASN A 110 -24.62 14.54 0.89
N LEU A 111 -24.95 13.48 1.60
CA LEU A 111 -24.04 12.35 1.78
C LEU A 111 -24.44 11.19 0.87
N ILE A 112 -23.48 10.74 0.04
CA ILE A 112 -23.63 9.64 -0.91
C ILE A 112 -22.66 8.54 -0.54
N PHE A 113 -23.17 7.40 -0.08
CA PHE A 113 -22.36 6.21 0.20
C PHE A 113 -22.45 5.21 -0.93
N ILE A 114 -21.34 4.95 -1.62
CA ILE A 114 -21.22 4.02 -2.74
C ILE A 114 -20.55 2.74 -2.26
N PRO A 115 -21.28 1.62 -2.14
CA PRO A 115 -20.73 0.37 -1.62
C PRO A 115 -19.84 -0.34 -2.64
N ALA A 116 -18.91 -1.17 -2.15
CA ALA A 116 -17.96 -1.92 -2.97
C ALA A 116 -18.62 -2.85 -4.00
N ASP A 117 -19.74 -3.47 -3.62
CA ASP A 117 -20.52 -4.39 -4.49
C ASP A 117 -21.46 -3.65 -5.46
N ARG A 118 -21.47 -2.32 -5.42
CA ARG A 118 -22.38 -1.49 -6.24
C ARG A 118 -23.84 -1.95 -6.14
N LYS A 119 -24.23 -2.52 -4.99
CA LYS A 119 -25.57 -3.01 -4.78
C LYS A 119 -26.58 -1.87 -4.88
N ILE A 120 -27.63 -2.08 -5.66
CA ILE A 120 -28.72 -1.15 -5.88
C ILE A 120 -29.98 -1.73 -5.26
N ASN A 121 -30.63 -0.96 -4.40
CA ASN A 121 -31.95 -1.28 -3.88
C ASN A 121 -32.98 -0.32 -4.50
N LYS A 122 -33.73 -0.82 -5.47
CA LYS A 122 -34.69 -0.03 -6.28
C LYS A 122 -35.84 0.57 -5.47
N GLU A 123 -36.18 -0.05 -4.34
CA GLU A 123 -37.29 0.39 -3.48
C GLU A 123 -36.83 1.45 -2.47
N ASN A 124 -35.51 1.63 -2.31
CA ASN A 124 -34.98 2.54 -1.34
C ASN A 124 -34.58 3.88 -1.97
N LYS A 125 -35.35 4.93 -1.74
CA LYS A 125 -35.03 6.30 -2.19
C LYS A 125 -33.70 6.82 -1.66
N GLU A 126 -33.18 6.23 -0.58
CA GLU A 126 -31.87 6.52 0.02
C GLU A 126 -30.70 5.83 -0.70
N ASP A 127 -30.95 5.10 -1.78
CA ASP A 127 -29.90 4.41 -2.51
C ASP A 127 -28.96 5.41 -3.20
N TRP A 128 -27.68 5.06 -3.25
CA TRP A 128 -26.60 5.95 -3.72
C TRP A 128 -26.84 6.47 -5.14
N TYR A 129 -27.36 5.63 -6.03
CA TYR A 129 -27.55 6.02 -7.43
C TYR A 129 -28.73 7.00 -7.59
N ILE A 130 -29.80 6.84 -6.82
CA ILE A 130 -30.94 7.77 -6.80
C ILE A 130 -30.47 9.12 -6.26
N LYS A 131 -29.80 9.12 -5.12
CA LYS A 131 -29.24 10.35 -4.53
C LYS A 131 -28.30 11.09 -5.49
N LEU A 132 -27.43 10.34 -6.18
CA LEU A 132 -26.49 10.95 -7.13
C LEU A 132 -27.23 11.54 -8.36
N ILE A 133 -28.21 10.84 -8.89
CA ILE A 133 -29.04 11.33 -9.98
C ILE A 133 -29.84 12.56 -9.53
N ASP A 134 -30.50 12.50 -8.37
CA ASP A 134 -31.27 13.62 -7.85
C ASP A 134 -30.39 14.85 -7.61
N LEU A 135 -29.16 14.65 -7.16
CA LEU A 135 -28.18 15.72 -6.99
C LEU A 135 -27.79 16.36 -8.34
N ILE A 136 -27.59 15.56 -9.37
CA ILE A 136 -27.31 16.04 -10.73
C ILE A 136 -28.54 16.79 -11.29
N LEU A 137 -29.74 16.26 -11.06
CA LEU A 137 -31.00 16.84 -11.57
C LEU A 137 -31.48 18.08 -10.78
N LYS A 138 -30.91 18.36 -9.59
CA LYS A 138 -31.14 19.63 -8.88
C LYS A 138 -30.73 20.83 -9.73
N THR A 139 -29.77 20.65 -10.63
CA THR A 139 -29.42 21.68 -11.62
C THR A 139 -30.49 21.77 -12.69
N LYS A 140 -31.14 22.92 -12.82
CA LYS A 140 -32.29 23.12 -13.73
C LYS A 140 -32.01 22.68 -15.19
N GLU A 141 -30.79 22.90 -15.65
CA GLU A 141 -30.33 22.65 -17.01
C GLU A 141 -30.16 21.16 -17.35
N LEU A 142 -29.81 20.33 -16.34
CA LEU A 142 -29.65 18.90 -16.51
C LEU A 142 -30.94 18.10 -16.23
N LYS A 143 -32.00 18.76 -15.79
CA LYS A 143 -33.29 18.11 -15.43
C LYS A 143 -33.89 17.28 -16.55
N ASN A 144 -33.71 17.70 -17.80
CA ASN A 144 -34.18 17.02 -19.00
C ASN A 144 -33.06 16.40 -19.84
N ASP A 145 -31.83 16.29 -19.29
CA ASP A 145 -30.69 15.73 -20.02
C ASP A 145 -30.94 14.25 -20.36
N LYS A 146 -30.92 13.95 -21.67
CA LYS A 146 -31.17 12.61 -22.20
C LYS A 146 -30.19 11.56 -21.65
N LEU A 147 -28.93 11.93 -21.34
CA LEU A 147 -27.91 11.02 -20.79
C LEU A 147 -28.23 10.65 -19.35
N VAL A 148 -28.66 11.63 -18.53
CA VAL A 148 -29.05 11.40 -17.14
C VAL A 148 -30.28 10.53 -17.05
N LEU A 149 -31.29 10.83 -17.87
CA LEU A 149 -32.54 10.04 -17.96
C LEU A 149 -32.25 8.61 -18.44
N LYS A 150 -31.43 8.46 -19.48
CA LYS A 150 -31.01 7.15 -19.99
C LYS A 150 -30.15 6.35 -18.98
N ALA A 151 -29.32 7.03 -18.22
CA ALA A 151 -28.55 6.40 -17.14
C ALA A 151 -29.51 5.88 -16.04
N ARG A 152 -30.50 6.67 -15.65
CA ARG A 152 -31.55 6.28 -14.69
C ARG A 152 -32.31 5.05 -15.16
N GLU A 153 -32.77 5.04 -16.41
CA GLU A 153 -33.49 3.91 -17.02
C GLU A 153 -32.60 2.66 -17.09
N LYS A 154 -31.38 2.78 -17.58
CA LYS A 154 -30.43 1.65 -17.62
C LYS A 154 -30.16 1.07 -16.23
N LEU A 155 -29.92 1.90 -15.23
CA LEU A 155 -29.68 1.44 -13.86
C LEU A 155 -30.91 0.72 -13.28
N SER A 156 -32.11 1.22 -13.56
CA SER A 156 -33.34 0.57 -13.10
C SER A 156 -33.58 -0.80 -13.71
N ASN A 157 -33.04 -1.08 -14.90
CA ASN A 157 -33.21 -2.32 -15.64
C ASN A 157 -32.06 -3.33 -15.44
N LEU A 158 -30.94 -2.94 -14.77
CA LEU A 158 -29.80 -3.83 -14.56
C LEU A 158 -30.11 -4.98 -13.60
N LYS A 159 -29.65 -6.17 -13.98
CA LYS A 159 -29.67 -7.35 -13.11
C LYS A 159 -28.65 -7.16 -11.96
N SER A 160 -28.89 -7.83 -10.85
CA SER A 160 -28.04 -7.70 -9.66
C SER A 160 -26.55 -8.04 -9.89
N ARG A 161 -26.25 -8.88 -10.89
CA ARG A 161 -24.90 -9.40 -11.20
C ARG A 161 -24.09 -8.57 -12.22
N ASP A 162 -24.67 -7.51 -12.81
CA ASP A 162 -23.99 -6.67 -13.82
C ASP A 162 -23.06 -5.62 -13.18
N TRP A 163 -22.08 -6.05 -12.43
CA TRP A 163 -21.21 -5.15 -11.64
C TRP A 163 -20.35 -4.24 -12.50
N ALA A 164 -19.75 -4.77 -13.59
CA ALA A 164 -18.94 -3.97 -14.50
C ALA A 164 -19.75 -2.84 -15.16
N THR A 165 -20.96 -3.15 -15.60
CA THR A 165 -21.89 -2.15 -16.18
C THR A 165 -22.26 -1.09 -15.14
N LYS A 166 -22.54 -1.48 -13.89
CA LYS A 166 -22.84 -0.54 -12.79
C LYS A 166 -21.67 0.40 -12.51
N THR A 167 -20.45 -0.12 -12.54
CA THR A 167 -19.25 0.71 -12.33
C THR A 167 -19.02 1.68 -13.49
N THR A 168 -19.26 1.26 -14.73
CA THR A 168 -19.20 2.15 -15.91
C THR A 168 -20.23 3.27 -15.81
N ILE A 169 -21.44 2.95 -15.36
CA ILE A 169 -22.50 3.96 -15.15
C ILE A 169 -22.13 4.89 -14.00
N LEU A 170 -21.55 4.38 -12.90
CA LEU A 170 -21.06 5.20 -11.81
C LEU A 170 -20.05 6.24 -12.31
N ILE A 171 -19.06 5.82 -13.10
CA ILE A 171 -18.07 6.72 -13.71
C ILE A 171 -18.76 7.82 -14.53
N SER A 172 -19.75 7.45 -15.33
CA SER A 172 -20.52 8.40 -16.15
C SER A 172 -21.31 9.38 -15.29
N LEU A 173 -21.94 8.92 -14.22
CA LEU A 173 -22.69 9.78 -13.28
C LEU A 173 -21.76 10.73 -12.51
N LEU A 174 -20.58 10.26 -12.07
CA LEU A 174 -19.60 11.12 -11.41
C LEU A 174 -19.07 12.20 -12.35
N ARG A 175 -18.88 11.91 -13.64
CA ARG A 175 -18.55 12.92 -14.66
C ARG A 175 -19.66 13.93 -14.86
N LEU A 176 -20.90 13.49 -14.93
CA LEU A 176 -22.06 14.38 -15.05
C LEU A 176 -22.21 15.24 -13.80
N TYR A 177 -22.01 14.68 -12.61
CA TYR A 177 -21.96 15.45 -11.36
C TYR A 177 -20.86 16.51 -11.41
N LEU A 178 -19.64 16.13 -11.79
CA LEU A 178 -18.53 17.07 -11.92
C LEU A 178 -18.85 18.21 -12.90
N PHE A 179 -19.47 17.88 -14.04
CA PHE A 179 -19.93 18.90 -14.98
C PHE A 179 -20.97 19.83 -14.33
N SER A 180 -21.91 19.29 -13.57
CA SER A 180 -22.95 20.08 -12.90
C SER A 180 -22.36 21.08 -11.89
N ILE A 181 -21.45 20.64 -11.02
CA ILE A 181 -20.88 21.50 -9.97
C ILE A 181 -19.91 22.55 -10.51
N LYS A 182 -19.26 22.29 -11.65
CA LYS A 182 -18.38 23.29 -12.30
C LYS A 182 -19.18 24.43 -12.93
N ASN A 183 -20.36 24.14 -13.41
CA ASN A 183 -21.18 25.13 -14.12
C ASN A 183 -22.24 25.81 -13.23
N PHE A 184 -22.60 25.16 -12.09
CA PHE A 184 -23.67 25.65 -11.21
C PHE A 184 -23.18 25.66 -9.76
N LYS A 185 -23.09 26.86 -9.19
CA LYS A 185 -22.72 26.99 -7.76
C LYS A 185 -23.85 26.48 -6.89
N SER A 186 -23.52 25.57 -5.99
CA SER A 186 -24.41 25.09 -4.91
C SER A 186 -23.78 25.44 -3.57
N ASP A 187 -24.61 25.93 -2.64
CA ASP A 187 -24.21 26.16 -1.25
C ASP A 187 -24.24 24.87 -0.43
N ASP A 188 -24.73 23.77 -0.99
CA ASP A 188 -24.81 22.50 -0.34
C ASP A 188 -23.44 21.82 -0.26
N PHE A 189 -23.14 21.18 0.89
CA PHE A 189 -21.93 20.41 1.08
C PHE A 189 -22.16 18.96 0.69
N THR A 190 -21.36 18.44 -0.25
CA THR A 190 -21.47 17.05 -0.70
C THR A 190 -20.34 16.20 -0.17
N ILE A 191 -20.68 15.10 0.49
CA ILE A 191 -19.72 14.10 0.98
C ILE A 191 -19.89 12.81 0.20
N PHE A 192 -18.86 12.41 -0.51
CA PHE A 192 -18.78 11.08 -1.14
C PHE A 192 -18.04 10.13 -0.21
N LEU A 193 -18.69 9.03 0.13
CA LEU A 193 -18.09 7.88 0.80
C LEU A 193 -18.06 6.73 -0.20
N ILE A 194 -16.87 6.33 -0.66
CA ILE A 194 -16.75 5.33 -1.73
C ILE A 194 -15.95 4.14 -1.22
N ASP A 195 -16.57 2.99 -1.20
CA ASP A 195 -15.91 1.75 -0.83
C ASP A 195 -15.38 1.07 -2.08
N GLN A 196 -14.06 0.90 -2.16
CA GLN A 196 -13.34 0.27 -3.26
C GLN A 196 -13.73 0.85 -4.64
N PRO A 197 -13.38 2.11 -4.93
CA PRO A 197 -13.71 2.74 -6.22
C PRO A 197 -13.16 1.96 -7.42
N GLU A 198 -12.09 1.22 -7.24
CA GLU A 198 -11.43 0.37 -8.24
C GLU A 198 -12.16 -0.93 -8.57
N ASN A 199 -13.13 -1.35 -7.75
CA ASN A 199 -13.79 -2.64 -7.95
C ASN A 199 -14.44 -2.76 -9.33
N PHE A 200 -14.18 -3.92 -9.97
CA PHE A 200 -14.68 -4.26 -11.31
C PHE A 200 -14.14 -3.37 -12.44
N LEU A 201 -13.02 -2.68 -12.21
CA LEU A 201 -12.35 -1.87 -13.22
C LEU A 201 -11.07 -2.55 -13.70
N HIS A 202 -10.81 -2.38 -14.99
CA HIS A 202 -9.49 -2.65 -15.56
C HIS A 202 -8.50 -1.57 -15.06
N PRO A 203 -7.20 -1.86 -14.89
CA PRO A 203 -6.20 -0.90 -14.39
C PRO A 203 -6.23 0.48 -15.09
N HIS A 204 -6.46 0.53 -16.40
CA HIS A 204 -6.62 1.79 -17.12
C HIS A 204 -7.86 2.59 -16.68
N ALA A 205 -8.97 1.90 -16.41
CA ALA A 205 -10.19 2.55 -15.93
C ALA A 205 -10.07 3.00 -14.46
N THR A 206 -9.20 2.35 -13.69
CA THR A 206 -8.85 2.78 -12.33
C THR A 206 -8.19 4.16 -12.32
N LYS A 207 -7.32 4.45 -13.30
CA LYS A 207 -6.74 5.79 -13.47
C LYS A 207 -7.79 6.85 -13.82
N MET A 208 -8.78 6.48 -14.63
CA MET A 208 -9.87 7.40 -14.98
C MET A 208 -10.74 7.77 -13.78
N ILE A 209 -11.07 6.79 -12.91
CA ILE A 209 -11.86 7.10 -11.71
C ILE A 209 -11.05 7.96 -10.74
N ASP A 210 -9.76 7.74 -10.62
CA ASP A 210 -8.88 8.59 -9.82
C ASP A 210 -8.90 10.04 -10.30
N GLU A 211 -8.76 10.29 -11.60
CA GLU A 211 -8.81 11.63 -12.19
C GLU A 211 -10.16 12.32 -11.95
N ILE A 212 -11.26 11.56 -12.03
CA ILE A 212 -12.60 12.09 -11.76
C ILE A 212 -12.74 12.45 -10.27
N LEU A 213 -12.36 11.55 -9.37
CA LEU A 213 -12.42 11.81 -7.94
C LEU A 213 -11.54 13.00 -7.56
N GLN A 214 -10.35 13.12 -8.17
CA GLN A 214 -9.49 14.27 -8.03
C GLN A 214 -10.22 15.56 -8.41
N SER A 215 -10.79 15.59 -9.59
CA SER A 215 -11.51 16.77 -10.09
C SER A 215 -12.73 17.13 -9.23
N ILE A 216 -13.35 16.15 -8.56
CA ILE A 216 -14.48 16.39 -7.65
C ILE A 216 -14.01 17.04 -6.36
N TRP A 217 -12.97 16.51 -5.69
CA TRP A 217 -12.55 17.11 -4.40
C TRP A 217 -11.81 18.46 -4.54
N GLU A 218 -11.34 18.80 -5.75
CA GLU A 218 -10.81 20.13 -6.04
C GLU A 218 -11.91 21.21 -6.04
N GLN A 219 -13.19 20.80 -6.14
CA GLN A 219 -14.30 21.73 -6.08
C GLN A 219 -14.60 22.18 -4.65
N GLU A 220 -15.06 23.43 -4.51
CA GLU A 220 -15.53 23.95 -3.23
C GLU A 220 -16.74 23.14 -2.74
N ASN A 221 -16.92 23.07 -1.43
CA ASN A 221 -18.03 22.35 -0.77
C ASN A 221 -18.17 20.87 -1.14
N THR A 222 -17.07 20.22 -1.55
CA THR A 222 -17.06 18.78 -1.75
C THR A 222 -16.03 18.10 -0.85
N LYS A 223 -16.35 16.89 -0.37
CA LYS A 223 -15.43 16.02 0.32
C LYS A 223 -15.51 14.61 -0.24
N VAL A 224 -14.37 14.00 -0.48
CA VAL A 224 -14.27 12.62 -0.94
C VAL A 224 -13.52 11.79 0.11
N CYS A 225 -14.20 10.79 0.67
CA CYS A 225 -13.59 9.78 1.52
C CYS A 225 -13.73 8.42 0.83
N TYR A 226 -12.64 7.75 0.56
CA TYR A 226 -12.74 6.42 -0.02
C TYR A 226 -11.80 5.41 0.65
N ALA A 227 -12.24 4.15 0.61
CA ALA A 227 -11.46 3.02 1.09
C ALA A 227 -10.94 2.23 -0.11
N THR A 228 -9.65 1.93 -0.13
CA THR A 228 -9.03 1.19 -1.24
C THR A 228 -8.01 0.18 -0.76
N HIS A 229 -7.75 -0.83 -1.60
CA HIS A 229 -6.62 -1.73 -1.51
C HIS A 229 -5.84 -1.79 -2.85
N SER A 230 -6.12 -0.85 -3.75
CA SER A 230 -5.44 -0.73 -5.05
C SER A 230 -4.12 0.03 -4.91
N THR A 231 -3.03 -0.63 -5.29
CA THR A 231 -1.71 0.00 -5.43
C THR A 231 -1.71 1.08 -6.49
N GLU A 232 -2.52 0.93 -7.55
CA GLU A 232 -2.66 1.88 -8.64
C GLU A 232 -3.25 3.20 -8.16
N LEU A 233 -4.33 3.16 -7.36
CA LEU A 233 -4.93 4.36 -6.80
C LEU A 233 -4.00 5.07 -5.83
N VAL A 234 -3.26 4.32 -4.99
CA VAL A 234 -2.29 4.91 -4.08
C VAL A 234 -1.07 5.46 -4.84
N SER A 235 -0.58 4.77 -5.86
CA SER A 235 0.59 5.21 -6.65
C SER A 235 0.30 6.42 -7.56
N SER A 236 -0.96 6.67 -7.90
CA SER A 236 -1.37 7.81 -8.73
C SER A 236 -1.18 9.16 -8.02
N PHE A 237 -1.01 9.16 -6.72
CA PHE A 237 -0.65 10.33 -5.90
C PHE A 237 0.69 11.00 -6.32
N LYS A 238 1.36 10.45 -7.30
CA LYS A 238 2.69 10.85 -7.79
C LYS A 238 2.77 12.23 -8.45
N LYS A 239 1.65 12.87 -8.79
CA LYS A 239 1.64 14.08 -9.64
C LYS A 239 1.66 15.42 -8.89
N GLY A 240 2.17 15.46 -7.66
CA GLY A 240 2.47 16.74 -6.99
C GLY A 240 1.27 17.53 -6.46
N LYS A 241 0.06 16.99 -6.56
CA LYS A 241 -1.18 17.60 -6.07
C LYS A 241 -1.72 16.95 -4.78
N TYR A 242 -1.01 15.96 -4.25
CA TYR A 242 -1.46 15.20 -3.10
C TYR A 242 -0.48 15.28 -1.97
N GLU A 243 -1.00 15.46 -0.78
CA GLU A 243 -0.23 15.37 0.44
C GLU A 243 -0.39 13.95 1.01
N ILE A 244 0.70 13.41 1.52
CA ILE A 244 0.69 12.08 2.15
C ILE A 244 -0.27 12.04 3.36
N ASP A 245 -0.54 13.21 3.91
CA ASP A 245 -1.47 13.44 5.02
C ASP A 245 -2.91 13.03 4.69
N ASP A 246 -3.26 12.94 3.41
CA ASP A 246 -4.56 12.43 2.96
C ASP A 246 -4.76 10.94 3.25
N ILE A 247 -3.66 10.21 3.48
CA ILE A 247 -3.67 8.77 3.65
C ILE A 247 -3.84 8.42 5.13
N ILE A 248 -4.84 7.60 5.39
CA ILE A 248 -5.12 7.02 6.70
C ILE A 248 -4.92 5.51 6.58
N PHE A 249 -3.87 5.00 7.18
CA PHE A 249 -3.59 3.58 7.21
C PHE A 249 -4.51 2.88 8.21
N VAL A 250 -5.19 1.83 7.74
CA VAL A 250 -6.14 1.05 8.55
C VAL A 250 -5.62 -0.37 8.69
N LYS A 251 -5.41 -0.79 9.91
CA LYS A 251 -4.89 -2.11 10.25
C LYS A 251 -5.83 -2.84 11.20
N ASN A 252 -5.85 -4.15 11.11
CA ASN A 252 -6.52 -5.01 12.08
C ASN A 252 -5.47 -5.66 12.96
N GLU A 253 -5.54 -5.42 14.25
CA GLU A 253 -4.67 -6.01 15.26
C GLU A 253 -5.51 -6.68 16.35
N ASN A 254 -5.30 -7.98 16.58
CA ASN A 254 -6.03 -8.72 17.61
C ASN A 254 -7.55 -8.51 17.54
N LYS A 255 -8.12 -8.51 16.34
CA LYS A 255 -9.54 -8.23 16.08
C LYS A 255 -9.98 -6.78 16.43
N LYS A 256 -9.04 -5.86 16.61
CA LYS A 256 -9.31 -4.42 16.80
C LYS A 256 -8.86 -3.63 15.58
N THR A 257 -9.70 -2.73 15.12
CA THR A 257 -9.34 -1.80 14.05
C THR A 257 -8.49 -0.68 14.63
N ILE A 258 -7.32 -0.45 14.06
CA ILE A 258 -6.44 0.66 14.42
C ILE A 258 -6.23 1.52 13.18
N THR A 259 -6.27 2.82 13.36
CA THR A 259 -6.00 3.79 12.30
C THR A 259 -4.74 4.59 12.63
N LYS A 260 -3.88 4.77 11.63
CA LYS A 260 -2.70 5.63 11.74
C LYS A 260 -2.71 6.62 10.58
N ARG A 261 -2.55 7.89 10.89
CA ARG A 261 -2.33 8.94 9.90
C ARG A 261 -0.83 9.09 9.69
N ILE A 262 -0.42 9.29 8.46
CA ILE A 262 0.97 9.59 8.13
C ILE A 262 1.14 11.10 8.31
N ASP A 263 1.88 11.52 9.35
CA ASP A 263 2.10 12.94 9.64
C ASP A 263 3.34 13.45 8.90
N ASN A 264 3.13 14.45 8.05
CA ASN A 264 4.16 15.07 7.22
C ASN A 264 5.07 16.04 8.01
N LYS A 265 4.66 16.46 9.22
CA LYS A 265 5.36 17.54 9.95
C LYS A 265 6.74 17.15 10.46
N ASN A 266 6.99 15.86 10.66
CA ASN A 266 8.25 15.36 11.26
C ASN A 266 9.29 14.89 10.24
N TRP A 267 9.02 14.97 8.93
CA TRP A 267 9.86 14.35 7.90
C TRP A 267 10.72 15.38 7.17
N LYS A 268 12.01 15.36 7.45
CA LYS A 268 13.01 16.30 6.91
C LYS A 268 13.19 16.21 5.37
N TYR A 269 12.75 15.10 4.76
CA TYR A 269 12.97 14.77 3.34
C TYR A 269 11.68 14.47 2.56
N ASN A 270 10.62 15.19 2.88
CA ASN A 270 9.24 14.91 2.48
C ASN A 270 9.01 14.54 1.01
N LYS A 271 9.58 15.27 0.05
CA LYS A 271 9.29 15.06 -1.37
C LYS A 271 9.84 13.75 -1.93
N ILE A 272 11.05 13.38 -1.53
CA ILE A 272 11.71 12.15 -2.01
C ILE A 272 11.05 10.94 -1.37
N MET A 273 10.82 10.98 -0.06
CA MET A 273 10.12 9.91 0.66
C MET A 273 8.71 9.68 0.14
N ILE A 274 7.95 10.75 -0.09
CA ILE A 274 6.62 10.67 -0.70
C ILE A 274 6.68 9.99 -2.08
N SER A 275 7.64 10.38 -2.92
CA SER A 275 7.81 9.76 -4.23
C SER A 275 8.13 8.26 -4.14
N LEU A 276 8.99 7.87 -3.20
CA LEU A 276 9.35 6.47 -2.97
C LEU A 276 8.20 5.65 -2.38
N ILE A 277 7.42 6.21 -1.44
CA ILE A 277 6.23 5.57 -0.89
C ILE A 277 5.23 5.26 -2.01
N PHE A 278 4.98 6.21 -2.89
CA PHE A 278 4.06 5.99 -4.00
C PHE A 278 4.61 5.03 -5.05
N LYS A 279 5.92 5.00 -5.28
CA LYS A 279 6.56 3.98 -6.12
C LYS A 279 6.38 2.58 -5.52
N ASN A 280 6.40 2.46 -4.21
CA ASN A 280 6.31 1.22 -3.45
C ASN A 280 4.97 1.09 -2.69
N ALA A 281 3.86 1.48 -3.30
CA ALA A 281 2.54 1.49 -2.68
C ALA A 281 2.09 0.11 -2.13
N SER A 282 2.72 -0.99 -2.57
CA SER A 282 2.52 -2.33 -2.01
C SER A 282 2.79 -2.40 -0.51
N ILE A 283 3.62 -1.50 0.03
CA ILE A 283 3.90 -1.42 1.47
C ILE A 283 2.62 -1.34 2.31
N PHE A 284 1.60 -0.59 1.85
CA PHE A 284 0.35 -0.43 2.59
C PHE A 284 -0.50 -1.70 2.68
N PHE A 285 -0.15 -2.73 1.90
CA PHE A 285 -0.91 -3.97 1.79
C PHE A 285 -0.14 -5.20 2.27
N SER A 286 1.12 -5.00 2.72
CA SER A 286 2.00 -6.07 3.18
C SER A 286 1.83 -6.39 4.66
N ASP A 287 2.19 -7.62 5.08
CA ASP A 287 2.31 -8.02 6.49
C ASP A 287 3.67 -7.66 7.05
N TRP A 288 4.70 -7.80 6.19
CA TRP A 288 6.11 -7.67 6.51
C TRP A 288 6.81 -6.90 5.41
N VAL A 289 7.85 -6.19 5.78
CA VAL A 289 8.63 -5.40 4.85
C VAL A 289 10.11 -5.72 5.03
N ILE A 290 10.77 -6.01 3.92
CA ILE A 290 12.22 -6.09 3.82
C ILE A 290 12.68 -4.85 3.06
N LEU A 291 13.44 -4.00 3.72
CA LEU A 291 14.03 -2.81 3.14
C LEU A 291 15.43 -3.14 2.66
N VAL A 292 15.74 -2.78 1.43
CA VAL A 292 17.04 -3.00 0.79
C VAL A 292 17.56 -1.73 0.14
N GLU A 293 18.86 -1.64 -0.06
CA GLU A 293 19.48 -0.43 -0.60
C GLU A 293 19.17 -0.23 -2.08
N TRP A 294 19.31 -1.31 -2.89
CA TRP A 294 19.26 -1.23 -4.33
C TRP A 294 18.17 -2.10 -4.97
N GLU A 295 17.85 -1.79 -6.21
CA GLU A 295 16.93 -2.56 -7.04
C GLU A 295 17.44 -3.98 -7.34
N THR A 296 18.75 -4.20 -7.23
CA THR A 296 19.39 -5.52 -7.39
C THR A 296 18.89 -6.51 -6.35
N GLU A 297 18.93 -6.13 -5.07
CA GLU A 297 18.46 -6.96 -3.95
C GLU A 297 16.94 -7.13 -4.02
N LYS A 298 16.21 -6.07 -4.37
CA LYS A 298 14.76 -6.13 -4.55
C LYS A 298 14.32 -7.17 -5.57
N ILE A 299 15.11 -7.37 -6.61
CA ILE A 299 14.84 -8.35 -7.66
C ILE A 299 15.36 -9.73 -7.26
N SER A 300 16.58 -9.79 -6.73
CA SER A 300 17.25 -11.06 -6.43
C SER A 300 16.65 -11.78 -5.23
N ILE A 301 16.29 -11.06 -4.17
CA ILE A 301 15.78 -11.65 -2.92
C ILE A 301 14.48 -12.42 -3.16
N PRO A 302 13.42 -11.88 -3.77
CA PRO A 302 12.21 -12.64 -4.05
C PRO A 302 12.48 -13.88 -4.93
N ASN A 303 13.34 -13.72 -5.94
CA ASN A 303 13.67 -14.80 -6.85
C ASN A 303 14.41 -15.96 -6.16
N ILE A 304 15.34 -15.63 -5.25
CA ILE A 304 16.03 -16.61 -4.41
C ILE A 304 15.04 -17.35 -3.51
N PHE A 305 14.14 -16.62 -2.84
CA PHE A 305 13.14 -17.23 -1.96
C PHE A 305 12.13 -18.11 -2.70
N GLU A 306 11.78 -17.75 -3.92
CA GLU A 306 10.80 -18.49 -4.72
C GLU A 306 11.36 -19.79 -5.30
N ASN A 307 12.66 -19.84 -5.57
CA ASN A 307 13.28 -20.92 -6.33
C ASN A 307 14.28 -21.76 -5.53
N THR A 308 14.54 -21.46 -4.27
CA THR A 308 15.52 -22.16 -3.45
C THR A 308 14.86 -23.03 -2.38
N ASP A 309 15.37 -24.25 -2.20
CA ASP A 309 14.97 -25.11 -1.08
C ASP A 309 15.72 -24.73 0.20
N PHE A 310 15.08 -23.96 1.06
CA PHE A 310 15.62 -23.56 2.35
C PHE A 310 15.49 -24.62 3.45
N SER A 311 14.94 -25.79 3.17
CA SER A 311 14.70 -26.83 4.18
C SER A 311 15.95 -27.28 4.92
N LYS A 312 17.12 -27.14 4.29
CA LYS A 312 18.43 -27.47 4.88
C LYS A 312 18.90 -26.45 5.94
N TYR A 313 18.38 -25.24 5.89
CA TYR A 313 18.83 -24.09 6.71
C TYR A 313 17.85 -23.75 7.83
N CYS A 314 16.71 -24.45 7.88
CA CYS A 314 15.67 -24.24 8.88
C CYS A 314 15.94 -25.00 10.17
N ASP A 315 15.51 -24.41 11.28
CA ASP A 315 15.42 -25.10 12.57
C ASP A 315 14.28 -26.13 12.64
N LEU A 316 14.16 -26.82 13.77
CA LEU A 316 13.27 -27.96 13.98
C LEU A 316 11.82 -27.80 13.53
N LYS A 317 11.26 -26.57 13.54
CA LYS A 317 9.89 -26.32 13.11
C LYS A 317 9.67 -26.60 11.62
N CYS A 318 10.62 -26.27 10.76
CA CYS A 318 10.51 -26.53 9.32
C CYS A 318 10.67 -27.99 8.96
N LYS A 319 11.38 -28.76 9.80
CA LYS A 319 11.58 -30.21 9.56
C LYS A 319 10.27 -31.00 9.65
N ALA A 320 9.31 -30.53 10.42
CA ALA A 320 7.99 -31.14 10.59
C ALA A 320 7.00 -30.83 9.47
N LEU A 321 7.33 -29.89 8.57
CA LEU A 321 6.43 -29.48 7.48
C LEU A 321 6.46 -30.49 6.31
N THR A 322 5.32 -30.66 5.66
CA THR A 322 5.22 -31.40 4.39
C THR A 322 5.99 -30.70 3.27
N SER A 323 6.30 -31.37 2.17
CA SER A 323 7.00 -30.78 1.03
C SER A 323 6.29 -29.54 0.45
N TYR A 324 4.95 -29.57 0.40
CA TYR A 324 4.12 -28.45 -0.04
C TYR A 324 4.19 -27.27 0.93
N GLU A 325 4.10 -27.54 2.23
CA GLU A 325 4.20 -26.50 3.25
C GLU A 325 5.59 -25.87 3.27
N LYS A 326 6.67 -26.65 3.08
CA LYS A 326 8.04 -26.13 2.98
C LYS A 326 8.21 -25.19 1.81
N GLN A 327 7.69 -25.53 0.63
CA GLN A 327 7.76 -24.69 -0.54
C GLN A 327 7.07 -23.32 -0.32
N ASN A 328 5.91 -23.33 0.36
CA ASN A 328 5.16 -22.12 0.66
C ASN A 328 5.72 -21.36 1.87
N TYR A 329 6.39 -22.04 2.79
CA TYR A 329 6.92 -21.43 4.01
C TYR A 329 7.92 -20.30 3.74
N PHE A 330 8.74 -20.44 2.70
CA PHE A 330 9.74 -19.43 2.29
C PHE A 330 9.25 -18.51 1.18
N ASN A 331 8.09 -18.74 0.59
CA ASN A 331 7.58 -17.89 -0.47
C ASN A 331 7.12 -16.53 0.10
N LEU A 332 7.80 -15.45 -0.32
CA LEU A 332 7.53 -14.10 0.15
C LEU A 332 6.11 -13.63 -0.20
N ASN A 333 5.61 -13.99 -1.38
CA ASN A 333 4.26 -13.64 -1.80
C ASN A 333 3.21 -14.36 -0.95
N PHE A 334 3.42 -15.63 -0.64
CA PHE A 334 2.53 -16.39 0.23
C PHE A 334 2.48 -15.81 1.65
N LYS A 335 3.60 -15.33 2.16
CA LYS A 335 3.70 -14.66 3.46
C LYS A 335 3.30 -13.18 3.41
N ASN A 336 2.98 -12.66 2.23
CA ASN A 336 2.65 -11.25 2.01
C ASN A 336 3.77 -10.31 2.50
N ILE A 337 5.00 -10.61 2.11
CA ILE A 337 6.21 -9.84 2.39
C ILE A 337 6.55 -8.98 1.18
N SER A 338 6.69 -7.68 1.35
CA SER A 338 7.21 -6.79 0.30
C SER A 338 8.70 -6.53 0.49
N VAL A 339 9.47 -6.65 -0.58
CA VAL A 339 10.86 -6.20 -0.65
C VAL A 339 10.88 -4.84 -1.33
N ILE A 340 11.45 -3.84 -0.66
CA ILE A 340 11.41 -2.44 -1.07
C ILE A 340 12.82 -1.90 -1.20
N ASP A 341 13.16 -1.42 -2.40
CA ASP A 341 14.38 -0.69 -2.68
C ASP A 341 14.22 0.79 -2.29
N VAL A 342 15.19 1.32 -1.57
CA VAL A 342 15.15 2.71 -1.10
C VAL A 342 16.12 3.63 -1.84
N TRP A 343 16.94 3.08 -2.75
CA TRP A 343 17.87 3.76 -3.69
C TRP A 343 19.10 4.43 -3.06
N TRP A 344 19.10 4.72 -1.78
CA TRP A 344 20.25 5.31 -1.08
C TRP A 344 20.30 4.87 0.37
N LYS A 345 21.48 4.64 0.89
CA LYS A 345 21.69 4.24 2.28
C LYS A 345 21.03 5.17 3.29
N TRP A 346 21.14 6.49 3.13
CA TRP A 346 20.50 7.43 4.04
C TRP A 346 18.96 7.32 4.04
N ALA A 347 18.36 6.97 2.89
CA ALA A 347 16.92 6.74 2.81
C ALA A 347 16.50 5.46 3.54
N LEU A 348 17.39 4.46 3.64
CA LEU A 348 17.11 3.22 4.35
C LEU A 348 16.79 3.47 5.84
N TYR A 349 17.49 4.38 6.48
CA TYR A 349 17.22 4.74 7.88
C TYR A 349 15.88 5.41 8.06
N GLU A 350 15.54 6.37 7.21
CA GLU A 350 14.27 7.07 7.23
C GLU A 350 13.11 6.10 6.91
N TRP A 351 13.32 5.20 5.95
CA TRP A 351 12.35 4.17 5.63
C TRP A 351 12.15 3.16 6.76
N PHE A 352 13.22 2.81 7.47
CA PHE A 352 13.12 1.95 8.64
C PHE A 352 12.29 2.62 9.75
N LEU A 353 12.50 3.91 10.01
CA LEU A 353 11.71 4.68 10.95
C LEU A 353 10.24 4.74 10.52
N PHE A 354 9.99 5.15 9.29
CA PHE A 354 8.64 5.24 8.72
C PHE A 354 7.90 3.90 8.77
N SER A 355 8.55 2.86 8.28
CA SER A 355 7.94 1.53 8.21
C SER A 355 7.69 0.96 9.61
N SER A 356 8.60 1.19 10.56
CA SER A 356 8.43 0.78 11.96
C SER A 356 7.32 1.53 12.69
N GLU A 357 7.02 2.76 12.27
CA GLU A 357 5.89 3.53 12.77
C GLU A 357 4.58 3.05 12.13
N LEU A 358 4.59 2.76 10.83
CA LEU A 358 3.40 2.32 10.08
C LEU A 358 3.01 0.88 10.44
N PHE A 359 4.00 -0.01 10.48
CA PHE A 359 3.87 -1.41 10.89
C PHE A 359 4.29 -1.58 12.36
N TRP A 360 4.32 -2.78 12.83
CA TRP A 360 5.07 -3.09 14.04
C TRP A 360 6.56 -3.06 13.71
N LYS A 361 7.36 -2.50 14.62
CA LYS A 361 8.82 -2.50 14.48
C LYS A 361 9.41 -3.89 14.25
N GLU A 362 8.71 -4.92 14.75
CA GLU A 362 9.06 -6.32 14.57
C GLU A 362 8.84 -6.80 13.12
N ASN A 363 7.94 -6.16 12.38
CA ASN A 363 7.54 -6.56 11.02
C ASN A 363 8.39 -5.90 9.92
N VAL A 364 9.40 -5.16 10.28
CA VAL A 364 10.29 -4.47 9.35
C VAL A 364 11.69 -4.98 9.54
N VAL A 365 12.32 -5.41 8.46
CA VAL A 365 13.73 -5.82 8.43
C VAL A 365 14.45 -4.93 7.43
N ALA A 366 15.60 -4.37 7.83
CA ALA A 366 16.47 -3.63 6.93
C ALA A 366 17.75 -4.45 6.67
N ILE A 367 18.13 -4.55 5.40
CA ILE A 367 19.35 -5.23 4.96
C ILE A 367 20.27 -4.16 4.39
N ILE A 368 21.52 -4.14 4.82
CA ILE A 368 22.54 -3.20 4.39
C ILE A 368 23.88 -3.90 4.18
N ASP A 369 24.60 -3.48 3.15
CA ASP A 369 25.94 -3.97 2.85
C ASP A 369 27.00 -3.28 3.70
N ARG A 370 27.99 -4.04 4.15
CA ARG A 370 29.18 -3.50 4.82
C ARG A 370 30.18 -3.04 3.76
N ASP A 371 30.19 -1.74 3.49
CA ASP A 371 31.17 -1.11 2.60
C ASP A 371 32.21 -0.26 3.34
N GLU A 372 33.01 0.49 2.59
CA GLU A 372 34.07 1.36 3.14
C GLU A 372 33.53 2.46 4.08
N ASN A 373 32.26 2.85 3.95
CA ASN A 373 31.59 3.89 4.75
C ASN A 373 30.77 3.32 5.92
N PHE A 374 30.88 2.04 6.20
CA PHE A 374 30.08 1.35 7.20
C PHE A 374 30.13 2.00 8.60
N GLN A 375 31.19 2.71 8.95
CA GLN A 375 31.26 3.42 10.24
C GLN A 375 30.16 4.49 10.36
N ILE A 376 29.91 5.23 9.28
CA ILE A 376 28.82 6.23 9.22
C ILE A 376 27.47 5.51 9.28
N ASP A 377 27.33 4.42 8.54
CA ASP A 377 26.11 3.60 8.52
C ASP A 377 25.80 3.04 9.90
N ARG A 378 26.83 2.55 10.61
CA ARG A 378 26.72 2.05 11.98
C ARG A 378 26.13 3.08 12.94
N GLU A 379 26.55 4.33 12.87
CA GLU A 379 26.00 5.42 13.70
C GLU A 379 24.54 5.68 13.38
N MET A 380 24.19 5.69 12.10
CA MET A 380 22.80 5.88 11.65
C MET A 380 21.91 4.71 12.06
N ILE A 381 22.38 3.46 11.96
CA ILE A 381 21.68 2.27 12.46
C ILE A 381 21.40 2.41 13.95
N ILE A 382 22.42 2.72 14.74
CA ILE A 382 22.27 2.91 16.19
C ILE A 382 21.25 3.99 16.51
N LYS A 383 21.28 5.12 15.79
CA LYS A 383 20.32 6.22 15.95
C LYS A 383 18.90 5.75 15.65
N SER A 384 18.70 5.03 14.54
CA SER A 384 17.37 4.53 14.14
C SER A 384 16.83 3.52 15.15
N ILE A 385 17.66 2.60 15.65
CA ILE A 385 17.28 1.63 16.68
C ILE A 385 16.89 2.34 17.98
N LYS A 386 17.67 3.30 18.44
CA LYS A 386 17.35 4.09 19.64
C LYS A 386 16.00 4.77 19.52
N GLN A 387 15.71 5.34 18.37
CA GLN A 387 14.45 6.04 18.12
C GLN A 387 13.25 5.08 18.08
N VAL A 388 13.38 3.93 17.42
CA VAL A 388 12.29 2.95 17.25
C VAL A 388 12.05 2.13 18.53
N TYR A 389 13.14 1.64 19.15
CA TYR A 389 13.05 0.69 20.26
C TYR A 389 13.16 1.34 21.64
N ARG A 390 13.55 2.64 21.69
CA ARG A 390 13.74 3.43 22.92
C ARG A 390 14.75 2.78 23.88
N VAL A 391 15.90 2.37 23.35
CA VAL A 391 16.99 1.75 24.09
C VAL A 391 18.21 2.67 24.13
N ASP A 392 18.95 2.68 25.24
CA ASP A 392 20.06 3.62 25.44
C ASP A 392 21.40 3.08 24.94
N LYS A 393 21.67 1.80 25.14
CA LYS A 393 22.93 1.15 24.77
C LYS A 393 22.70 0.08 23.71
N ILE A 394 23.46 0.14 22.62
CA ILE A 394 23.37 -0.78 21.50
C ILE A 394 24.79 -1.10 21.04
N TYR A 395 25.07 -2.38 20.88
CA TYR A 395 26.30 -2.89 20.28
C TYR A 395 26.03 -3.43 18.89
N GLU A 396 27.04 -3.48 18.04
CA GLU A 396 26.89 -3.96 16.65
C GLU A 396 26.33 -5.39 16.58
N ASN A 397 26.74 -6.26 17.49
CA ASN A 397 26.22 -7.63 17.59
C ASN A 397 24.71 -7.71 17.91
N ASP A 398 24.13 -6.61 18.41
CA ASP A 398 22.71 -6.52 18.72
C ASP A 398 21.85 -6.09 17.51
N PHE A 399 22.46 -5.65 16.41
CA PHE A 399 21.70 -5.13 15.25
C PHE A 399 20.67 -6.12 14.74
N LYS A 400 21.02 -7.40 14.62
CA LYS A 400 20.05 -8.45 14.23
C LYS A 400 18.86 -8.55 15.18
N LYS A 401 19.04 -8.32 16.48
CA LYS A 401 17.96 -8.31 17.47
C LYS A 401 16.94 -7.21 17.15
N TYR A 402 17.41 -6.10 16.61
CA TYR A 402 16.61 -4.93 16.26
C TYR A 402 16.24 -4.86 14.77
N ASN A 403 16.25 -5.99 14.07
CA ASN A 403 15.83 -6.13 12.68
C ASN A 403 16.76 -5.42 11.67
N TRP A 404 17.98 -5.15 12.02
CA TRP A 404 19.02 -4.74 11.10
C TRP A 404 19.94 -5.91 10.77
N VAL A 405 20.00 -6.25 9.49
CA VAL A 405 20.88 -7.29 8.96
C VAL A 405 21.99 -6.60 8.19
N VAL A 406 23.20 -6.70 8.73
CA VAL A 406 24.40 -6.20 8.08
C VAL A 406 25.04 -7.38 7.37
N LEU A 407 25.17 -7.30 6.05
CA LEU A 407 25.91 -8.27 5.25
C LEU A 407 27.41 -8.00 5.42
N ASP A 408 28.21 -9.06 5.50
CA ASP A 408 29.67 -8.90 5.69
C ASP A 408 30.37 -8.30 4.46
N TRP A 409 29.70 -8.37 3.31
CA TRP A 409 30.18 -7.91 2.00
C TRP A 409 29.06 -7.24 1.23
N GLU A 410 29.38 -6.57 0.08
CA GLU A 410 28.37 -6.19 -0.90
C GLU A 410 27.57 -7.43 -1.34
N PHE A 411 26.29 -7.26 -1.59
CA PHE A 411 25.39 -8.37 -1.96
C PHE A 411 25.92 -9.18 -3.15
N GLU A 412 26.56 -8.52 -4.10
CA GLU A 412 27.17 -9.14 -5.27
C GLU A 412 28.36 -10.03 -4.94
N ASN A 413 29.02 -9.86 -3.78
CA ASN A 413 30.16 -10.67 -3.37
C ASN A 413 29.78 -12.09 -2.93
N TYR A 414 28.49 -12.32 -2.66
CA TYR A 414 27.97 -13.66 -2.37
C TYR A 414 27.88 -14.55 -3.62
N TYR A 415 28.15 -13.98 -4.80
CA TYR A 415 28.25 -14.76 -6.04
C TYR A 415 29.70 -15.17 -6.28
N LYS A 416 29.95 -16.49 -6.30
CA LYS A 416 31.29 -17.02 -6.61
C LYS A 416 31.70 -16.65 -8.04
N ILE A 417 32.96 -16.29 -8.25
CA ILE A 417 33.47 -15.85 -9.55
C ILE A 417 33.28 -16.93 -10.62
N GLU A 418 33.48 -18.20 -10.26
CA GLU A 418 33.28 -19.34 -11.14
C GLU A 418 31.82 -19.41 -11.65
N VAL A 419 30.88 -19.14 -10.77
CA VAL A 419 29.45 -19.15 -11.08
C VAL A 419 29.09 -18.04 -12.04
N ILE A 420 29.64 -16.85 -11.85
CA ILE A 420 29.45 -15.73 -12.76
C ILE A 420 30.05 -16.02 -14.12
N ARG A 421 31.20 -16.63 -14.15
CA ARG A 421 31.83 -17.10 -15.40
C ARG A 421 30.90 -18.05 -16.16
N ASP A 422 30.40 -19.09 -15.51
CA ASP A 422 29.49 -20.07 -16.13
C ASP A 422 28.20 -19.43 -16.64
N PHE A 423 27.62 -18.51 -15.87
CA PHE A 423 26.46 -17.73 -16.29
C PHE A 423 26.74 -16.87 -17.53
N LEU A 424 27.87 -16.16 -17.53
CA LEU A 424 28.28 -15.32 -18.67
C LEU A 424 28.57 -16.16 -19.91
N MET A 425 29.23 -17.29 -19.74
CA MET A 425 29.53 -18.24 -20.82
C MET A 425 28.23 -18.75 -21.46
N GLU A 426 27.30 -19.23 -20.66
CA GLU A 426 26.01 -19.72 -21.17
C GLU A 426 25.21 -18.60 -21.84
N THR A 427 25.23 -17.39 -21.26
CA THR A 427 24.52 -16.25 -21.82
C THR A 427 25.14 -15.78 -23.14
N LEU A 428 26.48 -15.74 -23.25
CA LEU A 428 27.19 -15.44 -24.49
C LEU A 428 26.91 -16.49 -25.57
N ARG A 429 26.93 -17.79 -25.21
CA ARG A 429 26.62 -18.88 -26.12
C ARG A 429 25.20 -18.77 -26.69
N LYS A 430 24.19 -18.64 -25.84
CA LYS A 430 22.80 -18.45 -26.25
C LYS A 430 22.60 -17.24 -27.14
N ARG A 431 23.35 -16.17 -26.90
CA ARG A 431 23.29 -14.97 -27.72
C ARG A 431 23.96 -15.18 -29.07
N SER A 432 25.10 -15.88 -29.14
CA SER A 432 25.77 -16.21 -30.38
C SER A 432 24.88 -17.09 -31.27
N GLU A 433 24.21 -18.08 -30.69
CA GLU A 433 23.27 -18.95 -31.40
C GLU A 433 22.05 -18.18 -31.95
N LYS A 434 21.58 -17.15 -31.26
CA LYS A 434 20.39 -16.39 -31.65
C LYS A 434 20.63 -15.32 -32.72
N TYR A 435 21.79 -14.69 -32.73
CA TYR A 435 22.02 -13.47 -33.52
C TYR A 435 23.07 -13.67 -34.63
N TRP A 436 23.74 -14.82 -34.68
CA TRP A 436 24.76 -15.09 -35.69
C TRP A 436 24.33 -16.30 -36.53
N GLU A 437 23.97 -16.04 -37.78
CA GLU A 437 23.60 -17.09 -38.75
C GLU A 437 24.72 -18.12 -39.00
N LYS A 438 25.96 -17.76 -38.68
CA LYS A 438 27.10 -18.68 -38.62
C LYS A 438 27.89 -18.44 -37.35
N PHE A 439 27.93 -19.44 -36.46
CA PHE A 439 28.70 -19.42 -35.22
C PHE A 439 30.20 -19.26 -35.51
N ASP A 440 30.77 -18.10 -35.17
CA ASP A 440 32.20 -17.83 -35.33
C ASP A 440 32.94 -18.24 -34.04
N ASN A 441 33.43 -19.49 -34.06
CA ASN A 441 34.19 -20.05 -32.93
C ASN A 441 35.38 -19.20 -32.53
N LYS A 442 36.02 -18.50 -33.45
CA LYS A 442 37.21 -17.67 -33.17
C LYS A 442 36.82 -16.42 -32.40
N LYS A 443 35.75 -15.75 -32.81
CA LYS A 443 35.23 -14.58 -32.08
C LYS A 443 34.65 -14.95 -30.71
N PHE A 444 34.03 -16.12 -30.63
CA PHE A 444 33.54 -16.63 -29.34
C PHE A 444 34.69 -16.89 -28.39
N GLN A 445 35.76 -17.59 -28.82
CA GLN A 445 36.93 -17.86 -28.01
C GLN A 445 37.61 -16.56 -27.56
N GLN A 446 37.78 -15.57 -28.45
CA GLN A 446 38.32 -14.26 -28.08
C GLN A 446 37.46 -13.55 -27.00
N SER A 447 36.14 -13.74 -27.01
CA SER A 447 35.25 -13.20 -25.98
C SER A 447 35.45 -13.90 -24.63
N ILE A 448 35.69 -15.22 -24.67
CA ILE A 448 36.01 -16.01 -23.47
C ILE A 448 37.35 -15.59 -22.85
N ASP A 449 38.39 -15.48 -23.67
CA ASP A 449 39.73 -15.08 -23.22
C ASP A 449 39.68 -13.69 -22.57
N LYS A 450 38.93 -12.76 -23.15
CA LYS A 450 38.69 -11.43 -22.53
C LYS A 450 37.90 -11.51 -21.22
N LEU A 451 36.94 -12.43 -21.14
CA LEU A 451 36.15 -12.66 -19.96
C LEU A 451 37.03 -13.15 -18.80
N ASP A 452 37.90 -14.14 -19.07
CA ASP A 452 38.80 -14.68 -18.06
C ASP A 452 39.76 -13.61 -17.50
N ILE A 453 40.31 -12.76 -18.37
CA ILE A 453 41.15 -11.62 -17.92
C ILE A 453 40.36 -10.65 -17.07
N ASN A 454 39.11 -10.37 -17.41
CA ASN A 454 38.27 -9.45 -16.66
C ASN A 454 37.84 -10.03 -15.32
N LEU A 455 37.55 -11.33 -15.26
CA LEU A 455 37.21 -12.03 -14.01
C LEU A 455 38.41 -12.14 -13.06
N GLU A 456 39.61 -12.29 -13.58
CA GLU A 456 40.83 -12.23 -12.76
C GLU A 456 41.02 -10.87 -12.10
N ARG A 457 40.68 -9.77 -12.78
CA ARG A 457 40.69 -8.43 -12.20
C ARG A 457 39.71 -8.26 -11.05
N LEU A 458 38.56 -8.97 -11.09
CA LEU A 458 37.58 -8.98 -9.99
C LEU A 458 38.16 -9.46 -8.67
N LYS A 459 39.04 -10.47 -8.68
CA LYS A 459 39.68 -11.01 -7.47
C LYS A 459 40.43 -9.94 -6.66
N TYR A 460 40.81 -8.86 -7.34
CA TYR A 460 41.61 -7.76 -6.75
C TYR A 460 40.82 -6.46 -6.59
N SER A 461 39.53 -6.45 -6.96
CA SER A 461 38.68 -5.25 -6.91
C SER A 461 37.98 -5.12 -5.55
N LYS A 462 38.13 -3.96 -4.90
CA LYS A 462 37.41 -3.64 -3.66
C LYS A 462 35.92 -3.32 -3.89
N LYS A 463 35.55 -2.92 -5.13
CA LYS A 463 34.18 -2.61 -5.52
C LYS A 463 33.71 -3.58 -6.59
N ILE A 464 33.30 -4.76 -6.17
CA ILE A 464 32.90 -5.84 -7.08
C ILE A 464 31.70 -5.43 -7.94
N SER A 465 30.71 -4.71 -7.38
CA SER A 465 29.55 -4.24 -8.13
C SER A 465 29.90 -3.41 -9.36
N VAL A 466 30.85 -2.47 -9.24
CA VAL A 466 31.35 -1.64 -10.36
C VAL A 466 32.06 -2.49 -11.42
N THR A 467 32.80 -3.50 -10.99
CA THR A 467 33.53 -4.38 -11.90
C THR A 467 32.58 -5.32 -12.63
N TYR A 468 31.54 -5.82 -11.97
CA TYR A 468 30.45 -6.57 -12.63
C TYR A 468 29.79 -5.74 -13.73
N GLU A 469 29.39 -4.51 -13.42
CA GLU A 469 28.75 -3.62 -14.37
C GLU A 469 29.66 -3.34 -15.59
N SER A 470 30.97 -3.18 -15.36
CA SER A 470 31.97 -3.02 -16.42
C SER A 470 32.11 -4.28 -17.29
N ILE A 471 32.16 -5.46 -16.69
CA ILE A 471 32.22 -6.73 -17.43
C ILE A 471 30.95 -6.92 -18.25
N PHE A 472 29.78 -6.78 -17.62
CA PHE A 472 28.51 -6.95 -18.33
C PHE A 472 28.31 -5.93 -19.46
N SER A 473 28.69 -4.67 -19.27
CA SER A 473 28.59 -3.64 -20.30
C SER A 473 29.51 -3.89 -21.49
N SER A 474 30.66 -4.52 -21.29
CA SER A 474 31.59 -4.85 -22.38
C SER A 474 31.08 -5.96 -23.30
N TYR A 475 30.25 -6.89 -22.79
CA TYR A 475 29.69 -8.01 -23.54
C TYR A 475 28.22 -7.81 -23.96
N PHE A 476 27.46 -7.04 -23.19
CA PHE A 476 26.02 -6.86 -23.36
C PHE A 476 25.65 -5.40 -23.52
N ARG A 477 25.66 -4.88 -24.74
CA ARG A 477 25.13 -3.52 -25.01
C ARG A 477 23.70 -3.40 -24.47
N LYS A 478 23.45 -2.47 -23.53
CA LYS A 478 22.14 -2.14 -22.94
C LYS A 478 21.62 -3.07 -21.82
N TYR A 479 22.46 -3.78 -21.11
CA TYR A 479 22.01 -4.44 -19.89
C TYR A 479 22.09 -3.47 -18.70
N SER A 480 20.95 -3.22 -18.06
CA SER A 480 20.92 -2.51 -16.79
C SER A 480 21.29 -3.45 -15.63
N LYS A 481 21.81 -2.91 -14.55
CA LYS A 481 22.13 -3.66 -13.32
C LYS A 481 20.95 -4.53 -12.84
N PRO A 482 19.68 -4.04 -12.81
CA PRO A 482 18.52 -4.87 -12.47
C PRO A 482 18.28 -6.05 -13.41
N THR A 483 18.51 -5.88 -14.72
CA THR A 483 18.35 -6.98 -15.70
C THR A 483 19.40 -8.07 -15.49
N ILE A 484 20.63 -7.67 -15.14
CA ILE A 484 21.71 -8.61 -14.81
C ILE A 484 21.33 -9.39 -13.56
N ALA A 485 20.90 -8.70 -12.50
CA ALA A 485 20.49 -9.30 -11.24
C ALA A 485 19.37 -10.33 -11.42
N PHE A 486 18.35 -10.01 -12.21
CA PHE A 486 17.26 -10.93 -12.54
C PHE A 486 17.74 -12.18 -13.27
N ASN A 487 18.53 -12.00 -14.35
CA ASN A 487 19.01 -13.11 -15.14
C ASN A 487 19.99 -13.99 -14.35
N LEU A 488 20.89 -13.39 -13.60
CA LEU A 488 21.86 -14.11 -12.77
C LEU A 488 21.15 -14.87 -11.64
N SER A 489 20.27 -14.24 -10.90
CA SER A 489 19.52 -14.92 -9.82
C SER A 489 18.67 -16.07 -10.36
N THR A 490 18.03 -15.91 -11.53
CA THR A 490 17.28 -16.98 -12.19
C THR A 490 18.19 -18.14 -12.61
N TRP A 491 19.37 -17.82 -13.12
CA TRP A 491 20.35 -18.83 -13.53
C TRP A 491 20.90 -19.59 -12.32
N LEU A 492 21.24 -18.88 -11.25
CA LEU A 492 21.68 -19.46 -9.99
C LEU A 492 20.66 -20.45 -9.42
N CYS A 493 19.35 -20.06 -9.45
CA CYS A 493 18.27 -20.93 -9.01
C CYS A 493 18.23 -22.25 -9.78
N LYS A 494 18.37 -22.20 -11.12
CA LYS A 494 18.34 -23.39 -11.98
C LYS A 494 19.48 -24.35 -11.73
N HIS A 495 20.63 -23.84 -11.29
CA HIS A 495 21.85 -24.62 -11.09
C HIS A 495 22.13 -24.96 -9.62
N ASN A 496 21.22 -24.54 -8.69
CA ASN A 496 21.38 -24.71 -7.24
C ASN A 496 22.69 -24.12 -6.68
N TRP A 497 23.12 -22.99 -7.23
CA TRP A 497 24.36 -22.33 -6.89
C TRP A 497 24.13 -21.09 -6.04
N TYR A 498 24.12 -21.27 -4.71
CA TYR A 498 24.02 -20.16 -3.77
C TYR A 498 25.14 -20.24 -2.75
N ASP A 499 25.52 -19.07 -2.26
CA ASP A 499 26.35 -19.02 -1.07
C ASP A 499 25.53 -19.44 0.15
N GLU A 500 26.02 -20.46 0.86
CA GLU A 500 25.33 -21.00 2.04
C GLU A 500 25.14 -19.99 3.16
N SER A 501 26.08 -19.02 3.29
CA SER A 501 26.01 -17.98 4.31
C SER A 501 24.83 -17.03 4.03
N LEU A 502 24.62 -16.66 2.78
CA LEU A 502 23.48 -15.84 2.36
C LEU A 502 22.15 -16.56 2.59
N LEU A 503 22.06 -17.83 2.21
CA LEU A 503 20.85 -18.64 2.43
C LEU A 503 20.55 -18.79 3.93
N LYS A 504 21.55 -18.94 4.77
CA LYS A 504 21.40 -19.00 6.22
C LYS A 504 20.89 -17.67 6.80
N ILE A 505 21.37 -16.54 6.29
CA ILE A 505 20.89 -15.21 6.68
C ILE A 505 19.40 -15.08 6.31
N PHE A 506 19.01 -15.45 5.10
CA PHE A 506 17.63 -15.37 4.65
C PHE A 506 16.69 -16.30 5.42
N SER A 507 17.11 -17.53 5.73
CA SER A 507 16.30 -18.42 6.55
C SER A 507 16.05 -17.84 7.95
N GLN A 508 17.06 -17.24 8.58
CA GLN A 508 16.93 -16.59 9.87
C GLN A 508 15.96 -15.39 9.84
N ILE A 509 15.95 -14.61 8.74
CA ILE A 509 14.99 -13.53 8.56
C ILE A 509 13.57 -14.09 8.56
N ILE A 510 13.28 -15.11 7.76
CA ILE A 510 11.95 -15.70 7.66
C ILE A 510 11.50 -16.33 8.98
N GLU A 511 12.37 -17.10 9.64
CA GLU A 511 12.08 -17.69 10.95
C GLU A 511 11.75 -16.64 12.01
N LYS A 512 12.49 -15.54 12.01
CA LYS A 512 12.24 -14.42 12.90
C LYS A 512 10.85 -13.80 12.63
N LEU A 513 10.51 -13.59 11.38
CA LEU A 513 9.21 -13.06 10.97
C LEU A 513 8.06 -14.01 11.36
N ASP A 514 8.29 -15.32 11.38
CA ASP A 514 7.28 -16.34 11.72
C ASP A 514 7.07 -16.50 13.24
N ASN A 515 8.14 -16.42 14.02
CA ASN A 515 8.07 -16.54 15.48
C ASN A 515 7.27 -15.40 16.14
N GLN A 516 7.02 -14.32 15.44
CA GLN A 516 6.25 -13.16 15.90
C GLN A 516 4.75 -13.27 15.60
N LYS A 517 4.31 -14.31 14.86
CA LYS A 517 2.88 -14.59 14.62
C LYS A 517 2.19 -15.37 15.75
N ASN A 518 2.97 -15.95 16.66
CA ASN A 518 2.51 -16.66 17.85
C ASN A 518 2.61 -15.75 19.09
#